data_a0313c08caa3c9c24cfbdb1815839774
#
_entry.id   a0313c08caa3c9c24cfbdb1815839774
#
_cell.length_a   1.000
_cell.length_b   1.000
_cell.length_c   1.000
_cell.angle_alpha   90.00
_cell.angle_beta   90.00
_cell.angle_gamma   90.00
#
_symmetry.space_group_name_H-M   'P 1'
#
loop_
_entity.id
_entity.type
_entity.pdbx_description
1 polymer ?
#
loop_
_entity_poly.entity_id
_entity_poly.type
_entity_poly.pdbx_seq_one_letter_code
_entity_poly.pdbx_strand_id
1 'polypeptide(L)'
;MELKEPYPELDEILTSMGAGGWRISEIDASEAGAGNISVYVGWSMELRRRFPEQTEITLPLAAPALAGHTLLVTGSGRRLRQIHEDPEAAIAGVKVHDDGATATMFTSPRRLFEKPTSEFNSHLAVHADQVAQRGVMFQAVVHAQPMHTTFLSHVPAYRDTQTYNERVLRWEPESIVALSEGIGILPFYVPGSEQMMAANVEGLRTHQIVVWSKHGVMARSDQSVTRATDRVEYAETGAKYEYMNLVAGGIAEGMTREEISAVATAFNIDSPYA
;
A
#
# COMPACT_ATOMS: atom_id res chain seq x y z
N MET A 1 11.27 -11.00 6.62
CA MET A 1 12.45 -10.78 7.52
C MET A 1 12.07 -9.64 8.44
N GLU A 2 12.06 -9.86 9.73
CA GLU A 2 11.74 -8.83 10.73
C GLU A 2 12.77 -7.70 10.70
N LEU A 3 12.30 -6.45 10.78
CA LEU A 3 13.17 -5.27 10.82
C LEU A 3 13.98 -5.29 12.14
N LYS A 4 15.30 -5.12 12.04
CA LYS A 4 16.23 -5.17 13.20
C LYS A 4 16.98 -3.86 13.32
N GLU A 5 17.43 -3.57 14.54
CA GLU A 5 18.35 -2.44 14.78
C GLU A 5 19.67 -2.58 14.01
N PRO A 6 20.27 -1.48 13.51
CA PRO A 6 19.74 -0.10 13.63
C PRO A 6 18.53 0.12 12.73
N TYR A 7 17.50 0.76 13.30
CA TYR A 7 16.30 1.12 12.53
C TYR A 7 16.59 2.27 11.55
N PRO A 8 15.88 2.31 10.40
CA PRO A 8 16.03 3.39 9.43
C PRO A 8 15.78 4.77 10.03
N GLU A 9 16.60 5.74 9.65
CA GLU A 9 16.40 7.14 9.98
C GLU A 9 15.34 7.80 9.04
N LEU A 10 14.90 9.00 9.42
CA LEU A 10 13.89 9.76 8.65
C LEU A 10 14.29 9.90 7.16
N ASP A 11 15.54 10.28 6.88
CA ASP A 11 16.03 10.53 5.52
C ASP A 11 16.00 9.23 4.67
N GLU A 12 16.27 8.09 5.25
CA GLU A 12 16.21 6.79 4.58
C GLU A 12 14.76 6.41 4.23
N ILE A 13 13.82 6.66 5.16
CA ILE A 13 12.41 6.39 4.91
C ILE A 13 11.86 7.35 3.84
N LEU A 14 12.17 8.64 3.91
CA LEU A 14 11.77 9.62 2.89
C LEU A 14 12.32 9.25 1.51
N THR A 15 13.57 8.81 1.43
CA THR A 15 14.19 8.30 0.19
C THR A 15 13.44 7.08 -0.33
N SER A 16 13.10 6.13 0.54
CA SER A 16 12.33 4.93 0.17
C SER A 16 10.91 5.26 -0.30
N MET A 17 10.23 6.22 0.36
CA MET A 17 8.91 6.71 -0.09
C MET A 17 9.02 7.40 -1.46
N GLY A 18 10.07 8.18 -1.69
CA GLY A 18 10.35 8.80 -3.00
C GLY A 18 10.57 7.78 -4.10
N ALA A 19 11.40 6.78 -3.85
CA ALA A 19 11.68 5.69 -4.79
C ALA A 19 10.40 4.88 -5.10
N GLY A 20 9.60 4.54 -4.08
CA GLY A 20 8.33 3.85 -4.26
C GLY A 20 7.33 4.67 -5.07
N GLY A 21 7.19 5.97 -4.75
CA GLY A 21 6.31 6.88 -5.49
C GLY A 21 6.72 7.07 -6.95
N TRP A 22 8.02 7.14 -7.22
CA TRP A 22 8.57 7.16 -8.56
C TRP A 22 8.23 5.88 -9.32
N ARG A 23 8.50 4.70 -8.70
CA ARG A 23 8.24 3.39 -9.34
C ARG A 23 6.76 3.21 -9.70
N ILE A 24 5.85 3.55 -8.80
CA ILE A 24 4.40 3.51 -9.06
C ILE A 24 4.03 4.39 -10.28
N SER A 25 4.69 5.54 -10.45
CA SER A 25 4.46 6.41 -11.62
C SER A 25 5.08 5.84 -12.90
N GLU A 26 6.25 5.18 -12.83
CA GLU A 26 6.89 4.55 -13.99
C GLU A 26 6.07 3.41 -14.59
N ILE A 27 5.31 2.68 -13.77
CA ILE A 27 4.43 1.59 -14.24
C ILE A 27 3.01 2.09 -14.59
N ASP A 28 2.83 3.39 -14.77
CA ASP A 28 1.54 4.03 -15.08
C ASP A 28 0.43 3.73 -14.05
N ALA A 29 0.79 3.52 -12.78
CA ALA A 29 -0.14 3.22 -11.69
C ALA A 29 -0.47 4.45 -10.81
N SER A 30 -0.16 5.67 -11.28
CA SER A 30 -0.45 6.94 -10.60
C SER A 30 -0.60 8.07 -11.61
N GLU A 31 -1.80 8.25 -12.13
CA GLU A 31 -2.12 9.40 -12.96
C GLU A 31 -2.35 10.67 -12.13
N ALA A 32 -1.88 11.80 -12.64
CA ALA A 32 -2.03 13.12 -12.00
C ALA A 32 -1.67 13.12 -10.50
N GLY A 33 -2.63 13.32 -9.62
CA GLY A 33 -2.49 13.30 -8.16
C GLY A 33 -3.08 12.04 -7.51
N ALA A 34 -3.29 10.98 -8.27
CA ALA A 34 -3.77 9.70 -7.76
C ALA A 34 -2.70 8.95 -6.98
N GLY A 35 -3.15 8.14 -6.03
CA GLY A 35 -2.28 7.35 -5.17
C GLY A 35 -1.69 8.14 -3.98
N ASN A 36 -1.28 7.40 -2.98
CA ASN A 36 -0.69 7.95 -1.75
C ASN A 36 0.10 6.86 -1.02
N ILE A 37 1.04 7.30 -0.18
CA ILE A 37 1.91 6.41 0.60
C ILE A 37 1.91 6.89 2.05
N SER A 38 1.86 5.94 2.98
CA SER A 38 2.16 6.20 4.38
C SER A 38 3.08 5.15 4.97
N VAL A 39 3.83 5.56 6.00
CA VAL A 39 4.73 4.68 6.75
C VAL A 39 4.51 4.89 8.23
N TYR A 40 4.19 3.82 8.95
CA TYR A 40 4.18 3.76 10.40
C TYR A 40 5.57 3.42 10.92
N VAL A 41 5.97 4.10 11.98
CA VAL A 41 7.26 3.95 12.65
C VAL A 41 7.03 3.82 14.16
N GLY A 42 7.36 2.65 14.71
CA GLY A 42 7.19 2.29 16.13
C GLY A 42 8.38 2.64 17.02
N TRP A 43 9.37 3.36 16.51
CA TRP A 43 10.52 3.85 17.28
C TRP A 43 10.58 5.37 17.29
N SER A 44 11.41 5.95 18.17
CA SER A 44 11.57 7.39 18.25
C SER A 44 12.20 7.96 16.97
N MET A 45 11.58 8.98 16.40
CA MET A 45 12.04 9.62 15.17
C MET A 45 12.12 11.15 15.33
N GLU A 46 13.24 11.72 14.95
CA GLU A 46 13.42 13.18 14.95
C GLU A 46 12.83 13.78 13.67
N LEU A 47 11.71 14.49 13.81
CA LEU A 47 10.98 15.09 12.68
C LEU A 47 11.34 16.57 12.45
N ARG A 48 11.66 17.32 13.51
CA ARG A 48 11.75 18.80 13.48
C ARG A 48 12.82 19.34 12.55
N ARG A 49 13.87 18.56 12.32
CA ARG A 49 14.95 18.96 11.41
C ARG A 49 14.45 19.15 9.97
N ARG A 50 13.53 18.32 9.51
CA ARG A 50 12.94 18.35 8.16
C ARG A 50 11.57 19.05 8.16
N PHE A 51 10.81 18.89 9.21
CA PHE A 51 9.44 19.33 9.36
C PHE A 51 9.28 20.20 10.63
N PRO A 52 9.80 21.46 10.62
CA PRO A 52 9.83 22.31 11.80
C PRO A 52 8.47 22.88 12.21
N GLU A 53 7.52 23.00 11.28
CA GLU A 53 6.19 23.53 11.57
C GLU A 53 5.31 22.47 12.24
N GLN A 54 4.48 22.88 13.19
CA GLN A 54 3.62 22.01 13.97
C GLN A 54 2.20 22.53 13.98
N THR A 55 1.25 21.62 13.76
CA THR A 55 -0.19 21.90 13.80
C THR A 55 -0.89 20.77 14.53
N GLU A 56 -1.72 21.11 15.51
CA GLU A 56 -2.57 20.12 16.18
C GLU A 56 -3.72 19.71 15.27
N ILE A 57 -3.93 18.40 15.17
CA ILE A 57 -5.01 17.82 14.35
C ILE A 57 -5.81 16.80 15.15
N THR A 58 -7.09 16.69 14.83
CA THR A 58 -7.91 15.54 15.24
C THR A 58 -7.76 14.44 14.20
N LEU A 59 -7.50 13.21 14.66
CA LEU A 59 -7.41 12.06 13.78
C LEU A 59 -8.80 11.69 13.22
N PRO A 60 -8.89 11.16 11.99
CA PRO A 60 -10.17 10.76 11.39
C PRO A 60 -10.86 9.59 12.11
N LEU A 61 -10.11 8.86 12.94
CA LEU A 61 -10.61 7.82 13.85
C LEU A 61 -9.65 7.69 15.03
N ALA A 62 -10.15 7.13 16.14
CA ALA A 62 -9.29 6.81 17.28
C ALA A 62 -8.36 5.62 16.94
N ALA A 63 -7.07 5.79 17.20
CA ALA A 63 -6.01 4.81 16.91
C ALA A 63 -5.09 4.58 18.12
N PRO A 64 -5.63 4.08 19.26
CA PRO A 64 -4.85 3.94 20.49
C PRO A 64 -3.63 3.02 20.34
N ALA A 65 -3.66 2.06 19.42
CA ALA A 65 -2.50 1.21 19.13
C ALA A 65 -1.30 1.98 18.56
N LEU A 66 -1.52 3.20 18.05
CA LEU A 66 -0.47 4.07 17.48
C LEU A 66 -0.04 5.18 18.45
N ALA A 67 -0.57 5.22 19.68
CA ALA A 67 -0.26 6.26 20.65
C ALA A 67 1.24 6.40 20.92
N GLY A 68 1.75 7.62 20.90
CA GLY A 68 3.17 7.94 21.06
C GLY A 68 4.05 7.70 19.84
N HIS A 69 3.53 7.09 18.79
CA HIS A 69 4.28 6.72 17.58
C HIS A 69 4.07 7.71 16.42
N THR A 70 4.83 7.50 15.36
CA THR A 70 4.89 8.41 14.21
C THR A 70 4.40 7.73 12.94
N LEU A 71 3.64 8.49 12.14
CA LEU A 71 3.35 8.16 10.74
C LEU A 71 3.98 9.22 9.84
N LEU A 72 4.57 8.79 8.72
CA LEU A 72 4.87 9.64 7.59
C LEU A 72 3.76 9.43 6.55
N VAL A 73 3.20 10.49 6.00
CA VAL A 73 2.05 10.38 5.09
C VAL A 73 2.08 11.45 4.01
N THR A 74 1.73 11.08 2.79
CA THR A 74 1.60 12.04 1.68
C THR A 74 0.47 13.03 1.92
N GLY A 75 0.72 14.27 1.58
CA GLY A 75 -0.27 15.35 1.62
C GLY A 75 -1.33 15.22 0.53
N SER A 76 -2.51 15.77 0.78
CA SER A 76 -3.62 15.78 -0.16
C SER A 76 -3.24 16.47 -1.48
N GLY A 77 -3.55 15.82 -2.61
CA GLY A 77 -3.28 16.32 -3.96
C GLY A 77 -1.81 16.28 -4.38
N ARG A 78 -0.94 15.63 -3.61
CA ARG A 78 0.46 15.45 -4.00
C ARG A 78 0.61 14.32 -5.00
N ARG A 79 1.52 14.49 -5.94
CA ARG A 79 1.81 13.49 -6.96
C ARG A 79 2.92 12.57 -6.46
N LEU A 80 2.73 11.27 -6.54
CA LEU A 80 3.72 10.29 -6.04
C LEU A 80 5.11 10.49 -6.65
N ARG A 81 5.22 10.79 -7.94
CA ARG A 81 6.50 11.06 -8.62
C ARG A 81 7.27 12.27 -8.07
N GLN A 82 6.58 13.23 -7.43
CA GLN A 82 7.21 14.43 -6.89
C GLN A 82 7.85 14.21 -5.51
N ILE A 83 7.51 13.13 -4.82
CA ILE A 83 8.11 12.81 -3.52
C ILE A 83 9.62 12.63 -3.67
N HIS A 84 10.07 11.99 -4.74
CA HIS A 84 11.50 11.76 -5.02
C HIS A 84 12.28 13.07 -5.18
N GLU A 85 11.68 14.08 -5.80
CA GLU A 85 12.30 15.37 -6.05
C GLU A 85 12.33 16.25 -4.79
N ASP A 86 11.22 16.30 -4.05
CA ASP A 86 11.05 17.12 -2.86
C ASP A 86 10.10 16.46 -1.85
N PRO A 87 10.60 15.56 -1.00
CA PRO A 87 9.78 14.90 0.00
C PRO A 87 9.18 15.88 1.01
N GLU A 88 9.85 17.00 1.32
CA GLU A 88 9.36 17.99 2.26
C GLU A 88 8.14 18.77 1.73
N ALA A 89 8.03 18.90 0.41
CA ALA A 89 6.85 19.50 -0.23
C ALA A 89 5.64 18.55 -0.28
N ALA A 90 5.85 17.25 -0.08
CA ALA A 90 4.86 16.22 -0.35
C ALA A 90 4.44 15.39 0.88
N ILE A 91 5.23 15.34 1.96
CA ILE A 91 5.03 14.46 3.11
C ILE A 91 4.85 15.28 4.39
N ALA A 92 3.97 14.81 5.26
CA ALA A 92 3.86 15.21 6.67
C ALA A 92 4.33 14.09 7.59
N GLY A 93 4.92 14.46 8.73
CA GLY A 93 5.03 13.59 9.90
C GLY A 93 3.80 13.79 10.79
N VAL A 94 3.19 12.72 11.27
CA VAL A 94 2.04 12.76 12.18
C VAL A 94 2.40 11.97 13.43
N LYS A 95 2.61 12.64 14.55
CA LYS A 95 2.88 12.01 15.84
C LYS A 95 1.59 11.91 16.63
N VAL A 96 1.13 10.70 16.83
CA VAL A 96 -0.11 10.39 17.56
C VAL A 96 0.10 10.66 19.05
N HIS A 97 -0.86 11.34 19.70
CA HIS A 97 -0.79 11.60 21.12
C HIS A 97 -1.24 10.38 21.94
N ASP A 98 -0.99 10.40 23.24
CA ASP A 98 -1.30 9.31 24.16
C ASP A 98 -2.81 9.00 24.24
N ASP A 99 -3.67 9.96 23.89
CA ASP A 99 -5.12 9.78 23.80
C ASP A 99 -5.55 8.92 22.58
N GLY A 100 -4.65 8.72 21.62
CA GLY A 100 -4.93 8.00 20.38
C GLY A 100 -5.97 8.66 19.46
N ALA A 101 -6.45 9.87 19.78
CA ALA A 101 -7.51 10.57 19.06
C ALA A 101 -7.03 11.87 18.41
N THR A 102 -5.95 12.44 18.94
CA THR A 102 -5.32 13.66 18.44
C THR A 102 -3.87 13.40 18.06
N ALA A 103 -3.29 14.29 17.27
CA ALA A 103 -1.89 14.20 16.84
C ALA A 103 -1.30 15.58 16.58
N THR A 104 0.03 15.70 16.68
CA THR A 104 0.77 16.82 16.13
C THR A 104 1.21 16.48 14.70
N MET A 105 0.75 17.24 13.73
CA MET A 105 1.22 17.17 12.34
C MET A 105 2.45 18.06 12.17
N PHE A 106 3.56 17.47 11.75
CA PHE A 106 4.83 18.12 11.45
C PHE A 106 4.96 18.33 9.95
N THR A 107 5.24 19.55 9.52
CA THR A 107 5.38 19.92 8.10
C THR A 107 6.56 20.83 7.85
N SER A 108 7.04 20.84 6.61
CA SER A 108 8.02 21.82 6.14
C SER A 108 7.32 23.10 5.71
N PRO A 109 7.98 24.28 5.86
CA PRO A 109 7.55 25.53 5.21
C PRO A 109 7.43 25.42 3.68
N ARG A 110 8.03 24.39 3.09
CA ARG A 110 7.98 24.09 1.65
C ARG A 110 6.77 23.24 1.25
N ARG A 111 5.93 22.81 2.21
CA ARG A 111 4.78 21.95 1.92
C ARG A 111 3.85 22.59 0.88
N LEU A 112 3.34 21.76 0.01
CA LEU A 112 2.36 22.13 -1.03
C LEU A 112 0.97 21.49 -0.77
N PHE A 113 0.63 21.30 0.50
CA PHE A 113 -0.64 20.71 0.96
C PHE A 113 -1.01 21.29 2.33
N GLU A 114 -2.27 21.21 2.70
CA GLU A 114 -2.79 21.69 4.00
C GLU A 114 -3.14 20.56 4.98
N LYS A 115 -3.41 19.37 4.44
CA LYS A 115 -3.81 18.19 5.23
C LYS A 115 -3.26 16.91 4.61
N PRO A 116 -3.20 15.81 5.36
CA PRO A 116 -2.89 14.49 4.83
C PRO A 116 -3.83 14.10 3.70
N THR A 117 -3.47 13.06 2.94
CA THR A 117 -4.30 12.50 1.87
C THR A 117 -5.76 12.35 2.28
N SER A 118 -6.69 12.47 1.33
CA SER A 118 -8.13 12.29 1.57
C SER A 118 -8.50 10.87 2.04
N GLU A 119 -7.60 9.91 1.85
CA GLU A 119 -7.76 8.51 2.25
C GLU A 119 -7.00 8.19 3.56
N PHE A 120 -6.62 9.22 4.31
CA PHE A 120 -5.87 9.07 5.55
C PHE A 120 -6.59 8.20 6.58
N ASN A 121 -7.93 8.18 6.60
CA ASN A 121 -8.72 7.28 7.43
C ASN A 121 -8.40 5.80 7.16
N SER A 122 -8.34 5.39 5.89
CA SER A 122 -7.98 4.02 5.49
C SER A 122 -6.54 3.67 5.88
N HIS A 123 -5.57 4.57 5.61
CA HIS A 123 -4.18 4.38 6.02
C HIS A 123 -4.04 4.22 7.52
N LEU A 124 -4.63 5.13 8.29
CA LEU A 124 -4.56 5.14 9.75
C LEU A 124 -5.19 3.89 10.35
N ALA A 125 -6.38 3.48 9.85
CA ALA A 125 -7.08 2.28 10.31
C ALA A 125 -6.27 1.00 10.04
N VAL A 126 -5.67 0.88 8.85
CA VAL A 126 -4.83 -0.26 8.49
C VAL A 126 -3.58 -0.32 9.38
N HIS A 127 -2.89 0.81 9.59
CA HIS A 127 -1.75 0.86 10.51
C HIS A 127 -2.14 0.46 11.93
N ALA A 128 -3.23 1.03 12.45
CA ALA A 128 -3.71 0.74 13.80
C ALA A 128 -4.07 -0.74 13.99
N ASP A 129 -4.75 -1.34 13.01
CA ASP A 129 -5.12 -2.75 13.05
C ASP A 129 -3.89 -3.66 13.03
N GLN A 130 -2.95 -3.43 12.10
CA GLN A 130 -1.76 -4.27 11.98
C GLN A 130 -0.85 -4.16 13.21
N VAL A 131 -0.71 -2.98 13.80
CA VAL A 131 0.03 -2.80 15.05
C VAL A 131 -0.67 -3.53 16.19
N ALA A 132 -1.99 -3.39 16.32
CA ALA A 132 -2.77 -4.06 17.37
C ALA A 132 -2.75 -5.58 17.25
N GLN A 133 -2.84 -6.12 16.03
CA GLN A 133 -2.94 -7.57 15.79
C GLN A 133 -1.58 -8.27 15.75
N ARG A 134 -0.54 -7.61 15.25
CA ARG A 134 0.74 -8.24 14.91
C ARG A 134 1.94 -7.63 15.64
N GLY A 135 1.78 -6.50 16.33
CA GLY A 135 2.86 -5.83 17.05
C GLY A 135 4.00 -5.34 16.15
N VAL A 136 3.70 -4.99 14.90
CA VAL A 136 4.71 -4.55 13.94
C VAL A 136 5.34 -3.22 14.38
N MET A 137 6.66 -3.09 14.21
CA MET A 137 7.41 -1.85 14.49
C MET A 137 7.54 -0.95 13.27
N PHE A 138 7.26 -1.47 12.09
CA PHE A 138 7.26 -0.74 10.82
C PHE A 138 6.11 -1.22 9.95
N GLN A 139 5.46 -0.31 9.26
CA GLN A 139 4.55 -0.69 8.19
C GLN A 139 4.48 0.41 7.13
N ALA A 140 4.68 0.03 5.87
CA ALA A 140 4.34 0.84 4.71
C ALA A 140 2.96 0.46 4.17
N VAL A 141 2.20 1.45 3.75
CA VAL A 141 0.93 1.30 3.01
C VAL A 141 1.00 2.16 1.76
N VAL A 142 0.74 1.54 0.61
CA VAL A 142 0.75 2.18 -0.71
C VAL A 142 -0.61 2.00 -1.35
N HIS A 143 -1.28 3.12 -1.68
CA HIS A 143 -2.42 3.13 -2.58
C HIS A 143 -1.97 3.58 -3.96
N ALA A 144 -2.40 2.87 -5.00
CA ALA A 144 -2.09 3.12 -6.40
C ALA A 144 -3.29 2.75 -7.29
N GLN A 145 -3.26 3.20 -8.55
CA GLN A 145 -4.31 2.93 -9.54
C GLN A 145 -3.75 2.21 -10.78
N PRO A 146 -3.21 0.98 -10.61
CA PRO A 146 -2.66 0.20 -11.71
C PRO A 146 -3.78 -0.12 -12.72
N MET A 147 -3.51 0.17 -14.01
CA MET A 147 -4.53 0.22 -15.05
C MET A 147 -5.18 -1.14 -15.31
N HIS A 148 -4.38 -2.20 -15.50
CA HIS A 148 -4.90 -3.52 -15.87
C HIS A 148 -5.56 -4.21 -14.68
N THR A 149 -4.98 -4.09 -13.48
CA THR A 149 -5.56 -4.56 -12.23
C THR A 149 -6.92 -3.92 -11.98
N THR A 150 -6.99 -2.60 -12.14
CA THR A 150 -8.24 -1.84 -12.00
C THR A 150 -9.25 -2.24 -13.09
N PHE A 151 -8.80 -2.37 -14.35
CA PHE A 151 -9.67 -2.77 -15.47
C PHE A 151 -10.31 -4.15 -15.22
N LEU A 152 -9.54 -5.15 -14.80
CA LEU A 152 -10.09 -6.48 -14.53
C LEU A 152 -11.21 -6.45 -13.48
N SER A 153 -11.13 -5.56 -12.50
CA SER A 153 -12.18 -5.40 -11.48
C SER A 153 -13.52 -4.87 -12.03
N HIS A 154 -13.54 -4.27 -13.25
CA HIS A 154 -14.76 -3.91 -13.95
C HIS A 154 -15.46 -5.14 -14.56
N VAL A 155 -14.72 -6.19 -14.86
CA VAL A 155 -15.25 -7.41 -15.48
C VAL A 155 -15.87 -8.30 -14.40
N PRO A 156 -17.17 -8.65 -14.48
CA PRO A 156 -17.86 -9.39 -13.42
C PRO A 156 -17.19 -10.69 -12.99
N ALA A 157 -16.58 -11.43 -13.92
CA ALA A 157 -15.90 -12.70 -13.65
C ALA A 157 -14.66 -12.56 -12.75
N TYR A 158 -14.07 -11.37 -12.65
CA TYR A 158 -12.87 -11.09 -11.83
C TYR A 158 -13.19 -10.39 -10.50
N ARG A 159 -14.44 -10.37 -10.08
CA ARG A 159 -14.85 -9.77 -8.79
C ARG A 159 -14.83 -10.75 -7.62
N ASP A 160 -14.54 -12.00 -7.90
CA ASP A 160 -14.33 -13.04 -6.91
C ASP A 160 -12.83 -13.23 -6.66
N THR A 161 -12.42 -13.22 -5.39
CA THR A 161 -11.02 -13.33 -4.97
C THR A 161 -10.35 -14.60 -5.48
N GLN A 162 -11.03 -15.74 -5.41
CA GLN A 162 -10.47 -17.01 -5.88
C GLN A 162 -10.21 -16.99 -7.39
N THR A 163 -11.23 -16.64 -8.16
CA THR A 163 -11.13 -16.53 -9.62
C THR A 163 -10.07 -15.51 -10.05
N TYR A 164 -9.99 -14.35 -9.37
CA TYR A 164 -9.00 -13.33 -9.68
C TYR A 164 -7.59 -13.88 -9.53
N ASN A 165 -7.28 -14.51 -8.40
CA ASN A 165 -5.95 -15.05 -8.12
C ASN A 165 -5.58 -16.19 -9.09
N GLU A 166 -6.48 -17.11 -9.38
CA GLU A 166 -6.26 -18.21 -10.35
C GLU A 166 -5.92 -17.69 -11.76
N ARG A 167 -6.43 -16.50 -12.11
CA ARG A 167 -6.22 -15.89 -13.42
C ARG A 167 -4.99 -14.99 -13.48
N VAL A 168 -4.68 -14.27 -12.39
CA VAL A 168 -3.62 -13.26 -12.38
C VAL A 168 -2.28 -13.83 -11.93
N LEU A 169 -2.25 -14.74 -10.94
CA LEU A 169 -0.99 -15.26 -10.40
C LEU A 169 -0.28 -16.30 -11.28
N ARG A 170 -0.95 -16.81 -12.30
CA ARG A 170 -0.42 -17.86 -13.18
C ARG A 170 0.56 -17.39 -14.27
N TRP A 171 0.80 -16.09 -14.39
CA TRP A 171 1.55 -15.56 -15.53
C TRP A 171 3.05 -15.49 -15.33
N GLU A 172 3.50 -15.39 -14.08
CA GLU A 172 4.92 -15.30 -13.73
C GLU A 172 5.22 -16.10 -12.46
N PRO A 173 6.37 -16.83 -12.40
CA PRO A 173 6.78 -17.54 -11.19
C PRO A 173 6.92 -16.63 -9.98
N GLU A 174 7.40 -15.40 -10.18
CA GLU A 174 7.60 -14.40 -9.12
C GLU A 174 6.28 -13.95 -8.47
N SER A 175 5.16 -14.03 -9.21
CA SER A 175 3.84 -13.61 -8.69
C SER A 175 3.44 -14.39 -7.44
N ILE A 176 3.61 -15.73 -7.42
CA ILE A 176 3.27 -16.52 -6.23
C ILE A 176 4.25 -16.31 -5.07
N VAL A 177 5.49 -15.91 -5.36
CA VAL A 177 6.50 -15.58 -4.35
C VAL A 177 6.23 -14.21 -3.72
N ALA A 178 5.92 -13.21 -4.52
CA ALA A 178 5.69 -11.84 -4.07
C ALA A 178 4.30 -11.64 -3.45
N LEU A 179 3.30 -12.38 -3.92
CA LEU A 179 1.89 -12.29 -3.56
C LEU A 179 1.38 -13.60 -2.95
N SER A 180 2.16 -14.20 -2.05
CA SER A 180 1.88 -15.52 -1.47
C SER A 180 0.54 -15.60 -0.73
N GLU A 181 0.08 -14.50 -0.13
CA GLU A 181 -1.24 -14.41 0.52
C GLU A 181 -2.37 -14.12 -0.52
N GLY A 182 -2.02 -14.00 -1.81
CA GLY A 182 -2.95 -13.61 -2.87
C GLY A 182 -3.35 -12.13 -2.84
N ILE A 183 -4.28 -11.79 -3.72
CA ILE A 183 -4.84 -10.46 -3.93
C ILE A 183 -6.31 -10.50 -3.49
N GLY A 184 -6.68 -9.72 -2.48
CA GLY A 184 -8.08 -9.61 -2.03
C GLY A 184 -8.88 -8.70 -2.98
N ILE A 185 -10.13 -9.06 -3.27
CA ILE A 185 -11.02 -8.23 -4.10
C ILE A 185 -12.11 -7.64 -3.23
N LEU A 186 -12.11 -6.32 -3.07
CA LEU A 186 -13.14 -5.59 -2.34
C LEU A 186 -14.23 -5.08 -3.30
N PRO A 187 -15.50 -5.07 -2.88
CA PRO A 187 -16.56 -4.38 -3.62
C PRO A 187 -16.23 -2.90 -3.87
N PHE A 188 -16.98 -2.28 -4.78
CA PHE A 188 -16.88 -0.84 -4.94
C PHE A 188 -17.46 -0.12 -3.72
N TYR A 189 -16.66 0.75 -3.14
CA TYR A 189 -17.05 1.72 -2.13
C TYR A 189 -16.59 3.12 -2.54
N VAL A 190 -17.25 4.15 -2.02
CA VAL A 190 -16.83 5.54 -2.25
C VAL A 190 -15.45 5.75 -1.60
N PRO A 191 -14.47 6.32 -2.33
CA PRO A 191 -13.15 6.61 -1.78
C PRO A 191 -13.23 7.47 -0.51
N GLY A 192 -12.44 7.11 0.51
CA GLY A 192 -12.45 7.80 1.80
C GLY A 192 -13.66 7.53 2.70
N SER A 193 -14.62 6.68 2.28
CA SER A 193 -15.78 6.32 3.10
C SER A 193 -15.41 5.39 4.27
N GLU A 194 -16.25 5.34 5.30
CA GLU A 194 -16.12 4.39 6.41
C GLU A 194 -16.20 2.93 5.94
N GLN A 195 -17.05 2.64 4.93
CA GLN A 195 -17.17 1.32 4.35
C GLN A 195 -15.87 0.88 3.67
N MET A 196 -15.22 1.79 2.90
CA MET A 196 -13.92 1.50 2.29
C MET A 196 -12.85 1.28 3.36
N MET A 197 -12.82 2.11 4.38
CA MET A 197 -11.89 1.99 5.51
C MET A 197 -12.04 0.62 6.20
N ALA A 198 -13.26 0.23 6.57
CA ALA A 198 -13.52 -1.06 7.22
C ALA A 198 -13.14 -2.25 6.33
N ALA A 199 -13.49 -2.19 5.03
CA ALA A 199 -13.15 -3.23 4.06
C ALA A 199 -11.63 -3.37 3.86
N ASN A 200 -10.87 -2.26 3.87
CA ASN A 200 -9.41 -2.29 3.83
C ASN A 200 -8.81 -3.02 5.03
N VAL A 201 -9.29 -2.71 6.23
CA VAL A 201 -8.83 -3.37 7.45
C VAL A 201 -9.09 -4.87 7.37
N GLU A 202 -10.31 -5.29 7.04
CA GLU A 202 -10.67 -6.70 6.94
C GLU A 202 -9.86 -7.43 5.86
N GLY A 203 -9.79 -6.87 4.65
CA GLY A 203 -9.09 -7.49 3.53
C GLY A 203 -7.58 -7.59 3.76
N LEU A 204 -6.96 -6.55 4.35
CA LEU A 204 -5.52 -6.53 4.63
C LEU A 204 -5.11 -7.31 5.89
N ARG A 205 -6.03 -7.93 6.63
CA ARG A 205 -5.70 -8.94 7.65
C ARG A 205 -5.23 -10.24 7.03
N THR A 206 -5.84 -10.64 5.92
CA THR A 206 -5.62 -11.93 5.24
C THR A 206 -4.82 -11.81 3.94
N HIS A 207 -4.70 -10.60 3.38
CA HIS A 207 -3.94 -10.33 2.16
C HIS A 207 -2.94 -9.20 2.38
N GLN A 208 -1.90 -9.16 1.59
CA GLN A 208 -0.91 -8.07 1.60
C GLN A 208 -1.24 -6.96 0.61
N ILE A 209 -2.19 -7.23 -0.29
CA ILE A 209 -2.73 -6.29 -1.26
C ILE A 209 -4.22 -6.57 -1.48
N VAL A 210 -5.01 -5.50 -1.58
CA VAL A 210 -6.42 -5.58 -1.94
C VAL A 210 -6.72 -4.68 -3.13
N VAL A 211 -7.60 -5.15 -4.02
CA VAL A 211 -8.15 -4.36 -5.12
C VAL A 211 -9.42 -3.66 -4.65
N TRP A 212 -9.47 -2.37 -4.79
CA TRP A 212 -10.68 -1.57 -4.68
C TRP A 212 -11.38 -1.61 -6.04
N SER A 213 -12.41 -2.42 -6.16
CA SER A 213 -13.10 -2.60 -7.44
C SER A 213 -13.40 -1.27 -8.12
N LYS A 214 -12.95 -1.12 -9.38
CA LYS A 214 -13.14 0.07 -10.23
C LYS A 214 -12.41 1.35 -9.77
N HIS A 215 -11.40 1.21 -8.89
CA HIS A 215 -10.67 2.35 -8.38
C HIS A 215 -9.15 2.14 -8.41
N GLY A 216 -8.64 1.10 -7.79
CA GLY A 216 -7.20 0.86 -7.66
C GLY A 216 -6.88 -0.24 -6.67
N VAL A 217 -5.76 -0.11 -5.97
CA VAL A 217 -5.28 -1.08 -4.98
C VAL A 217 -4.77 -0.41 -3.72
N MET A 218 -4.78 -1.15 -2.60
CA MET A 218 -4.01 -0.81 -1.41
C MET A 218 -3.13 -2.00 -1.03
N ALA A 219 -1.81 -1.77 -0.97
CA ALA A 219 -0.83 -2.76 -0.57
C ALA A 219 -0.15 -2.37 0.73
N ARG A 220 0.20 -3.35 1.57
CA ARG A 220 0.95 -3.15 2.82
C ARG A 220 2.23 -3.97 2.86
N SER A 221 3.21 -3.51 3.65
CA SER A 221 4.39 -4.29 4.02
C SER A 221 4.91 -3.87 5.38
N ASP A 222 5.27 -4.85 6.21
CA ASP A 222 5.94 -4.68 7.49
C ASP A 222 7.48 -4.69 7.37
N GLN A 223 8.00 -4.72 6.14
CA GLN A 223 9.44 -4.81 5.85
C GLN A 223 10.00 -3.54 5.24
N SER A 224 9.36 -3.00 4.19
CA SER A 224 9.81 -1.78 3.49
C SER A 224 8.71 -1.20 2.59
N VAL A 225 8.90 0.06 2.19
CA VAL A 225 8.09 0.70 1.14
C VAL A 225 8.25 -0.04 -0.19
N THR A 226 9.48 -0.44 -0.52
CA THR A 226 9.79 -1.21 -1.74
C THR A 226 8.95 -2.47 -1.83
N ARG A 227 8.86 -3.26 -0.74
CA ARG A 227 8.03 -4.48 -0.74
C ARG A 227 6.53 -4.21 -0.94
N ALA A 228 6.01 -3.10 -0.41
CA ALA A 228 4.64 -2.71 -0.68
C ALA A 228 4.45 -2.30 -2.16
N THR A 229 5.42 -1.60 -2.73
CA THR A 229 5.45 -1.20 -4.14
C THR A 229 5.57 -2.42 -5.07
N ASP A 230 6.48 -3.36 -4.78
CA ASP A 230 6.66 -4.60 -5.55
C ASP A 230 5.35 -5.39 -5.67
N ARG A 231 4.53 -5.43 -4.61
CA ARG A 231 3.22 -6.09 -4.64
C ARG A 231 2.26 -5.45 -5.63
N VAL A 232 2.28 -4.13 -5.73
CA VAL A 232 1.49 -3.41 -6.74
C VAL A 232 1.99 -3.75 -8.15
N GLU A 233 3.30 -3.77 -8.33
CA GLU A 233 3.94 -4.06 -9.63
C GLU A 233 3.64 -5.49 -10.10
N TYR A 234 3.82 -6.50 -9.25
CA TYR A 234 3.51 -7.88 -9.62
C TYR A 234 2.01 -8.11 -9.88
N ALA A 235 1.13 -7.47 -9.07
CA ALA A 235 -0.31 -7.53 -9.33
C ALA A 235 -0.66 -6.92 -10.69
N GLU A 236 -0.06 -5.78 -11.04
CA GLU A 236 -0.26 -5.12 -12.33
C GLU A 236 0.30 -5.94 -13.49
N THR A 237 1.50 -6.52 -13.33
CA THR A 237 2.11 -7.35 -14.38
C THR A 237 1.26 -8.58 -14.67
N GLY A 238 0.82 -9.31 -13.66
CA GLY A 238 -0.06 -10.47 -13.85
C GLY A 238 -1.41 -10.09 -14.46
N ALA A 239 -2.00 -8.98 -14.01
CA ALA A 239 -3.24 -8.45 -14.58
C ALA A 239 -3.07 -8.00 -16.05
N LYS A 240 -1.92 -7.44 -16.41
CA LYS A 240 -1.59 -7.04 -17.77
C LYS A 240 -1.48 -8.26 -18.70
N TYR A 241 -0.82 -9.33 -18.28
CA TYR A 241 -0.78 -10.59 -19.04
C TYR A 241 -2.18 -11.17 -19.23
N GLU A 242 -3.00 -11.21 -18.17
CA GLU A 242 -4.39 -11.69 -18.28
C GLU A 242 -5.21 -10.82 -19.23
N TYR A 243 -5.08 -9.48 -19.14
CA TYR A 243 -5.73 -8.57 -20.09
C TYR A 243 -5.29 -8.83 -21.53
N MET A 244 -3.99 -8.99 -21.78
CA MET A 244 -3.45 -9.31 -23.11
C MET A 244 -4.01 -10.64 -23.63
N ASN A 245 -4.10 -11.65 -22.77
CA ASN A 245 -4.70 -12.95 -23.13
C ASN A 245 -6.17 -12.82 -23.49
N LEU A 246 -6.96 -12.04 -22.74
CA LEU A 246 -8.36 -11.76 -23.07
C LEU A 246 -8.51 -11.06 -24.43
N VAL A 247 -7.67 -10.07 -24.71
CA VAL A 247 -7.67 -9.36 -26.01
C VAL A 247 -7.27 -10.27 -27.15
N ALA A 248 -6.34 -11.21 -26.91
CA ALA A 248 -5.90 -12.19 -27.89
C ALA A 248 -6.89 -13.36 -28.10
N GLY A 249 -8.02 -13.39 -27.38
CA GLY A 249 -9.02 -14.45 -27.49
C GLY A 249 -8.75 -15.69 -26.65
N GLY A 250 -7.93 -15.56 -25.59
CA GLY A 250 -7.68 -16.64 -24.63
C GLY A 250 -6.75 -17.74 -25.15
N ILE A 251 -5.76 -17.37 -25.98
CA ILE A 251 -4.87 -18.34 -26.65
C ILE A 251 -3.67 -18.79 -25.80
N ALA A 252 -3.32 -18.04 -24.75
CA ALA A 252 -2.20 -18.37 -23.88
C ALA A 252 -2.67 -19.15 -22.64
N GLU A 253 -1.88 -20.10 -22.19
CA GLU A 253 -2.26 -21.00 -21.10
C GLU A 253 -1.84 -20.44 -19.72
N GLY A 254 -0.69 -19.80 -19.60
CA GLY A 254 -0.05 -19.47 -18.32
C GLY A 254 0.50 -20.74 -17.64
N MET A 255 1.00 -20.60 -16.42
CA MET A 255 1.47 -21.75 -15.63
C MET A 255 0.29 -22.62 -15.18
N THR A 256 0.51 -23.93 -15.20
CA THR A 256 -0.40 -24.92 -14.63
C THR A 256 -0.32 -24.87 -13.10
N ARG A 257 -1.28 -25.49 -12.41
CA ARG A 257 -1.25 -25.61 -10.96
C ARG A 257 -0.01 -26.38 -10.46
N GLU A 258 0.41 -27.40 -11.18
CA GLU A 258 1.61 -28.19 -10.88
C GLU A 258 2.87 -27.33 -10.99
N GLU A 259 2.97 -26.47 -12.00
CA GLU A 259 4.11 -25.54 -12.17
C GLU A 259 4.13 -24.50 -11.07
N ILE A 260 2.99 -23.90 -10.71
CA ILE A 260 2.88 -22.96 -9.57
C ILE A 260 3.29 -23.64 -8.26
N SER A 261 2.82 -24.87 -8.02
CA SER A 261 3.15 -25.66 -6.84
C SER A 261 4.65 -26.01 -6.77
N ALA A 262 5.27 -26.29 -7.92
CA ALA A 262 6.73 -26.52 -8.00
C ALA A 262 7.52 -25.25 -7.63
N VAL A 263 7.08 -24.08 -8.09
CA VAL A 263 7.68 -22.78 -7.72
C VAL A 263 7.53 -22.54 -6.22
N ALA A 264 6.32 -22.69 -5.66
CA ALA A 264 6.05 -22.49 -4.24
C ALA A 264 6.93 -23.40 -3.38
N THR A 265 7.07 -24.68 -3.77
CA THR A 265 7.94 -25.65 -3.10
C THR A 265 9.40 -25.22 -3.16
N ALA A 266 9.91 -24.83 -4.32
CA ALA A 266 11.31 -24.43 -4.52
C ALA A 266 11.70 -23.19 -3.70
N PHE A 267 10.76 -22.26 -3.50
CA PHE A 267 10.96 -21.03 -2.72
C PHE A 267 10.45 -21.13 -1.27
N ASN A 268 9.98 -22.30 -0.84
CA ASN A 268 9.41 -22.53 0.50
C ASN A 268 8.28 -21.52 0.81
N ILE A 269 7.36 -21.35 -0.13
CA ILE A 269 6.20 -20.47 -0.03
C ILE A 269 4.97 -21.30 0.39
N ASP A 270 4.32 -20.89 1.47
CA ASP A 270 2.98 -21.37 1.84
C ASP A 270 1.94 -20.41 1.22
N SER A 271 1.13 -20.93 0.32
CA SER A 271 0.12 -20.15 -0.38
C SER A 271 -1.13 -21.00 -0.69
N PRO A 272 -2.33 -20.46 -0.45
CA PRO A 272 -3.58 -21.15 -0.81
C PRO A 272 -3.79 -21.25 -2.32
N TYR A 273 -2.95 -20.60 -3.12
CA TYR A 273 -3.03 -20.55 -4.59
C TYR A 273 -1.96 -21.40 -5.30
N ALA A 274 -1.12 -22.11 -4.52
CA ALA A 274 -0.07 -22.98 -5.03
C ALA A 274 -0.50 -24.44 -5.20
#